data_dcd00f2336a3f5db7d6cd35cfaab379f
#
_entry.id   dcd00f2336a3f5db7d6cd35cfaab379f
#
_cell.length_a   1.000
_cell.length_b   1.000
_cell.length_c   1.000
_cell.angle_alpha   90.00
_cell.angle_beta   90.00
_cell.angle_gamma   90.00
#
_symmetry.space_group_name_H-M   'P 1'
#
loop_
_entity.id
_entity.type
_entity.pdbx_description
1 polymer ?
#
loop_
_entity_poly.entity_id
_entity_poly.type
_entity_poly.pdbx_seq_one_letter_code
_entity_poly.pdbx_strand_id
1 'polypeptide(L)'
;MAFVITLVTNFVSEKAKIGKNVRIWHFAYVGDNTEIGDNVKIGSLAHVDYNVKIGENTMIEGMVYIPPLSRIGKNVFIGPAAALTNDPYPASKKMIGVTIEDGAVIGSRAVIKAGVRVGKNSVVAMGAVVTKDVPSDTVVAGVPAKIKYSREEYNKKKKQWESS
;
A
#
# COMPACT_ATOMS: atom_id res chain seq x y z
N MET A 1 -39.62 5.60 15.13
CA MET A 1 -38.96 4.69 14.17
C MET A 1 -37.78 5.46 13.59
N ALA A 2 -36.54 5.13 13.96
CA ALA A 2 -35.35 5.80 13.45
C ALA A 2 -34.97 5.18 12.08
N PHE A 3 -34.97 5.99 11.02
CA PHE A 3 -34.48 5.55 9.73
C PHE A 3 -32.96 5.67 9.73
N VAL A 4 -32.24 4.55 9.73
CA VAL A 4 -30.81 4.53 9.46
C VAL A 4 -30.65 4.59 7.94
N ILE A 5 -30.25 5.74 7.41
CA ILE A 5 -29.88 5.86 6.00
C ILE A 5 -28.41 5.43 5.90
N THR A 6 -28.17 4.21 5.44
CA THR A 6 -26.81 3.77 5.10
C THR A 6 -26.49 4.26 3.68
N LEU A 7 -25.82 5.38 3.57
CA LEU A 7 -25.25 5.83 2.31
C LEU A 7 -23.99 5.02 2.05
N VAL A 8 -23.98 4.22 0.98
CA VAL A 8 -22.74 3.64 0.46
C VAL A 8 -21.99 4.76 -0.26
N THR A 9 -20.82 5.13 0.25
CA THR A 9 -20.13 6.36 -0.15
C THR A 9 -18.72 6.08 -0.68
N ASN A 10 -18.56 4.95 -1.38
CA ASN A 10 -17.33 4.68 -2.13
C ASN A 10 -17.42 5.30 -3.51
N PHE A 11 -16.30 5.80 -4.01
CA PHE A 11 -16.16 6.11 -5.42
C PHE A 11 -15.25 5.05 -6.06
N VAL A 12 -15.76 4.34 -7.03
CA VAL A 12 -14.99 3.44 -7.89
C VAL A 12 -15.28 3.84 -9.33
N SER A 13 -14.23 4.25 -10.05
CA SER A 13 -14.38 4.66 -11.44
C SER A 13 -14.92 3.52 -12.30
N GLU A 14 -15.83 3.83 -13.22
CA GLU A 14 -16.34 2.89 -14.21
C GLU A 14 -15.24 2.38 -15.17
N LYS A 15 -14.12 3.12 -15.28
CA LYS A 15 -12.95 2.72 -16.06
C LYS A 15 -11.98 1.83 -15.28
N ALA A 16 -12.20 1.61 -13.99
CA ALA A 16 -11.38 0.70 -13.20
C ALA A 16 -11.72 -0.76 -13.53
N LYS A 17 -10.69 -1.60 -13.56
CA LYS A 17 -10.84 -3.05 -13.74
C LYS A 17 -10.72 -3.71 -12.38
N ILE A 18 -11.80 -4.30 -11.91
CA ILE A 18 -11.89 -4.91 -10.59
C ILE A 18 -11.95 -6.43 -10.73
N GLY A 19 -11.04 -7.13 -10.06
CA GLY A 19 -10.98 -8.59 -10.01
C GLY A 19 -12.09 -9.22 -9.18
N LYS A 20 -12.05 -10.54 -9.05
CA LYS A 20 -13.02 -11.31 -8.28
C LYS A 20 -12.81 -11.13 -6.78
N ASN A 21 -13.91 -11.18 -6.00
CA ASN A 21 -13.90 -11.14 -4.52
C ASN A 21 -13.19 -9.90 -3.93
N VAL A 22 -13.09 -8.81 -4.65
CA VAL A 22 -12.54 -7.55 -4.14
C VAL A 22 -13.50 -6.96 -3.11
N ARG A 23 -12.97 -6.49 -1.99
CA ARG A 23 -13.73 -5.81 -0.95
C ARG A 23 -13.23 -4.40 -0.77
N ILE A 24 -14.12 -3.41 -0.89
CA ILE A 24 -13.82 -1.99 -0.74
C ILE A 24 -14.72 -1.44 0.36
N TRP A 25 -14.10 -0.95 1.44
CA TRP A 25 -14.82 -0.39 2.59
C TRP A 25 -15.21 1.06 2.35
N HIS A 26 -15.99 1.63 3.27
CA HIS A 26 -16.63 2.94 3.12
C HIS A 26 -15.64 4.09 2.92
N PHE A 27 -16.05 5.09 2.14
CA PHE A 27 -15.30 6.31 1.85
C PHE A 27 -13.96 6.07 1.13
N ALA A 28 -13.79 4.93 0.49
CA ALA A 28 -12.64 4.67 -0.34
C ALA A 28 -12.83 5.28 -1.74
N TYR A 29 -11.72 5.66 -2.36
CA TYR A 29 -11.66 6.16 -3.74
C TYR A 29 -10.81 5.23 -4.59
N VAL A 30 -11.28 4.89 -5.79
CA VAL A 30 -10.54 4.15 -6.81
C VAL A 30 -10.66 4.88 -8.15
N GLY A 31 -9.54 5.40 -8.64
CA GLY A 31 -9.48 6.25 -9.81
C GLY A 31 -9.51 5.52 -11.16
N ASP A 32 -9.53 6.32 -12.22
CA ASP A 32 -9.61 5.89 -13.61
C ASP A 32 -8.47 4.92 -14.01
N ASN A 33 -8.78 3.93 -14.84
CA ASN A 33 -7.82 2.98 -15.42
C ASN A 33 -6.97 2.22 -14.38
N THR A 34 -7.41 2.17 -13.13
CA THR A 34 -6.78 1.37 -12.08
C THR A 34 -7.18 -0.09 -12.26
N GLU A 35 -6.20 -0.99 -12.15
CA GLU A 35 -6.38 -2.44 -12.26
C GLU A 35 -6.17 -3.07 -10.88
N ILE A 36 -7.19 -3.75 -10.37
CA ILE A 36 -7.18 -4.42 -9.05
C ILE A 36 -7.37 -5.91 -9.25
N GLY A 37 -6.40 -6.70 -8.78
CA GLY A 37 -6.42 -8.16 -8.85
C GLY A 37 -7.46 -8.81 -7.93
N ASP A 38 -7.56 -10.13 -8.02
CA ASP A 38 -8.51 -10.92 -7.24
C ASP A 38 -8.22 -10.86 -5.73
N ASN A 39 -9.27 -10.97 -4.91
CA ASN A 39 -9.22 -11.03 -3.44
C ASN A 39 -8.56 -9.82 -2.76
N VAL A 40 -8.38 -8.70 -3.45
CA VAL A 40 -7.84 -7.49 -2.86
C VAL A 40 -8.82 -6.89 -1.85
N LYS A 41 -8.26 -6.35 -0.76
CA LYS A 41 -9.02 -5.64 0.27
C LYS A 41 -8.55 -4.20 0.35
N ILE A 42 -9.48 -3.25 0.31
CA ILE A 42 -9.21 -1.80 0.40
C ILE A 42 -10.00 -1.23 1.57
N GLY A 43 -9.29 -0.77 2.58
CA GLY A 43 -9.83 -0.24 3.82
C GLY A 43 -10.54 1.10 3.66
N SER A 44 -11.30 1.48 4.67
CA SER A 44 -12.05 2.74 4.68
C SER A 44 -11.13 3.95 4.54
N LEU A 45 -11.60 4.97 3.80
CA LEU A 45 -10.83 6.20 3.56
C LEU A 45 -9.52 6.01 2.78
N ALA A 46 -9.26 4.82 2.23
CA ALA A 46 -8.11 4.64 1.35
C ALA A 46 -8.35 5.36 0.02
N HIS A 47 -7.30 5.98 -0.50
CA HIS A 47 -7.33 6.67 -1.78
C HIS A 47 -6.36 5.99 -2.74
N VAL A 48 -6.90 5.28 -3.71
CA VAL A 48 -6.16 4.66 -4.81
C VAL A 48 -6.41 5.50 -6.05
N ASP A 49 -5.39 6.18 -6.53
CA ASP A 49 -5.50 7.14 -7.61
C ASP A 49 -5.56 6.42 -9.00
N TYR A 50 -5.52 7.19 -10.09
CA TYR A 50 -5.65 6.67 -11.45
C TYR A 50 -4.37 5.94 -11.95
N ASN A 51 -4.52 5.05 -12.92
CA ASN A 51 -3.42 4.29 -13.54
C ASN A 51 -2.56 3.48 -12.53
N VAL A 52 -3.15 3.06 -11.41
CA VAL A 52 -2.51 2.18 -10.43
C VAL A 52 -2.73 0.72 -10.81
N LYS A 53 -1.76 -0.15 -10.50
CA LYS A 53 -1.94 -1.60 -10.59
C LYS A 53 -1.72 -2.25 -9.24
N ILE A 54 -2.64 -3.13 -8.83
CA ILE A 54 -2.60 -3.84 -7.55
C ILE A 54 -2.77 -5.33 -7.83
N GLY A 55 -1.78 -6.11 -7.42
CA GLY A 55 -1.77 -7.56 -7.55
C GLY A 55 -2.74 -8.26 -6.58
N GLU A 56 -3.06 -9.49 -6.91
CA GLU A 56 -4.01 -10.33 -6.16
C GLU A 56 -3.63 -10.54 -4.69
N ASN A 57 -4.61 -10.80 -3.83
CA ASN A 57 -4.49 -11.08 -2.40
C ASN A 57 -3.82 -9.95 -1.59
N THR A 58 -3.71 -8.75 -2.15
CA THR A 58 -3.13 -7.59 -1.47
C THR A 58 -4.14 -6.95 -0.53
N MET A 59 -3.66 -6.54 0.65
CA MET A 59 -4.44 -5.87 1.67
C MET A 59 -3.95 -4.44 1.85
N ILE A 60 -4.82 -3.49 1.60
CA ILE A 60 -4.60 -2.05 1.79
C ILE A 60 -5.50 -1.60 2.93
N GLU A 61 -4.90 -1.18 4.02
CA GLU A 61 -5.61 -0.73 5.21
C GLU A 61 -6.19 0.68 5.07
N GLY A 62 -6.94 1.11 6.07
CA GLY A 62 -7.62 2.41 6.04
C GLY A 62 -6.67 3.60 5.94
N MET A 63 -7.15 4.68 5.29
CA MET A 63 -6.44 5.95 5.12
C MET A 63 -5.10 5.85 4.36
N VAL A 64 -4.86 4.78 3.63
CA VAL A 64 -3.67 4.64 2.78
C VAL A 64 -3.84 5.53 1.54
N TYR A 65 -2.78 6.23 1.16
CA TYR A 65 -2.72 6.95 -0.11
C TYR A 65 -1.78 6.24 -1.10
N ILE A 66 -2.33 5.87 -2.25
CA ILE A 66 -1.58 5.28 -3.37
C ILE A 66 -1.72 6.22 -4.57
N PRO A 67 -0.66 6.97 -4.92
CA PRO A 67 -0.69 7.96 -5.99
C PRO A 67 -0.69 7.32 -7.38
N PRO A 68 -0.96 8.12 -8.43
CA PRO A 68 -0.93 7.68 -9.81
C PRO A 68 0.36 6.94 -10.18
N LEU A 69 0.25 6.04 -11.16
CA LEU A 69 1.36 5.30 -11.76
C LEU A 69 2.04 4.28 -10.83
N SER A 70 1.55 4.10 -9.60
CA SER A 70 2.11 3.12 -8.67
C SER A 70 1.82 1.69 -9.10
N ARG A 71 2.73 0.80 -8.75
CA ARG A 71 2.65 -0.64 -9.01
C ARG A 71 2.80 -1.40 -7.69
N ILE A 72 1.75 -2.08 -7.28
CA ILE A 72 1.70 -2.88 -6.06
C ILE A 72 1.59 -4.35 -6.48
N GLY A 73 2.52 -5.17 -6.01
CA GLY A 73 2.57 -6.60 -6.27
C GLY A 73 1.46 -7.40 -5.61
N LYS A 74 1.62 -8.72 -5.64
CA LYS A 74 0.72 -9.70 -5.03
C LYS A 74 1.07 -9.92 -3.56
N ASN A 75 0.07 -10.30 -2.76
CA ASN A 75 0.27 -10.64 -1.33
C ASN A 75 0.97 -9.53 -0.53
N VAL A 76 0.79 -8.28 -0.90
CA VAL A 76 1.34 -7.12 -0.22
C VAL A 76 0.41 -6.72 0.93
N PHE A 77 0.99 -6.29 2.03
CA PHE A 77 0.25 -5.62 3.12
C PHE A 77 0.68 -4.15 3.20
N ILE A 78 -0.28 -3.25 3.19
CA ILE A 78 -0.05 -1.81 3.40
C ILE A 78 -0.85 -1.37 4.62
N GLY A 79 -0.12 -1.06 5.70
CA GLY A 79 -0.68 -0.70 6.99
C GLY A 79 -1.38 0.66 7.01
N PRO A 80 -2.23 0.91 8.02
CA PRO A 80 -3.05 2.11 8.11
C PRO A 80 -2.27 3.41 7.97
N ALA A 81 -2.83 4.34 7.21
CA ALA A 81 -2.30 5.69 6.99
C ALA A 81 -0.87 5.72 6.40
N ALA A 82 -0.41 4.64 5.77
CA ALA A 82 0.81 4.70 4.97
C ALA A 82 0.58 5.58 3.73
N ALA A 83 1.61 6.34 3.34
CA ALA A 83 1.54 7.26 2.21
C ALA A 83 2.65 6.99 1.20
N LEU A 84 2.28 6.72 -0.05
CA LEU A 84 3.20 6.69 -1.16
C LEU A 84 3.17 8.05 -1.85
N THR A 85 4.29 8.48 -2.42
CA THR A 85 4.34 9.75 -3.14
C THR A 85 4.71 9.54 -4.61
N ASN A 86 4.40 10.49 -5.47
CA ASN A 86 4.66 10.40 -6.91
C ASN A 86 5.38 11.61 -7.49
N ASP A 87 5.67 12.61 -6.66
CA ASP A 87 6.41 13.80 -7.06
C ASP A 87 7.59 14.01 -6.10
N PRO A 88 8.83 13.80 -6.55
CA PRO A 88 10.01 14.01 -5.71
C PRO A 88 10.31 15.48 -5.45
N TYR A 89 9.70 16.38 -6.23
CA TYR A 89 9.89 17.85 -6.15
C TYR A 89 8.56 18.58 -6.37
N PRO A 90 7.63 18.52 -5.39
CA PRO A 90 6.31 19.16 -5.52
C PRO A 90 6.40 20.69 -5.64
N ALA A 91 5.63 21.33 -6.53
CA ALA A 91 4.71 20.76 -7.49
C ALA A 91 5.40 20.70 -8.87
N SER A 92 5.85 19.52 -9.29
CA SER A 92 6.46 19.35 -10.61
C SER A 92 5.43 18.86 -11.65
N LYS A 93 5.79 19.02 -12.93
CA LYS A 93 4.98 18.49 -14.03
C LYS A 93 5.30 17.02 -14.32
N LYS A 94 6.35 16.44 -13.71
CA LYS A 94 6.79 15.07 -13.92
C LYS A 94 6.51 14.25 -12.67
N MET A 95 5.64 13.26 -12.81
CA MET A 95 5.29 12.32 -11.76
C MET A 95 5.89 10.94 -12.03
N ILE A 96 6.20 10.20 -10.97
CA ILE A 96 6.68 8.83 -11.01
C ILE A 96 6.10 8.06 -9.83
N GLY A 97 5.40 6.95 -10.10
CA GLY A 97 4.82 6.11 -9.04
C GLY A 97 5.87 5.34 -8.24
N VAL A 98 5.43 4.73 -7.18
CA VAL A 98 6.20 3.79 -6.36
C VAL A 98 5.98 2.37 -6.88
N THR A 99 7.01 1.53 -6.79
CA THR A 99 6.87 0.09 -7.04
C THR A 99 7.03 -0.67 -5.73
N ILE A 100 6.02 -1.43 -5.34
CA ILE A 100 6.07 -2.36 -4.20
C ILE A 100 5.96 -3.77 -4.75
N GLU A 101 6.98 -4.59 -4.55
CA GLU A 101 7.02 -5.95 -5.07
C GLU A 101 6.27 -6.95 -4.19
N ASP A 102 6.10 -8.17 -4.72
CA ASP A 102 5.30 -9.23 -4.10
C ASP A 102 5.73 -9.53 -2.67
N GLY A 103 4.77 -9.79 -1.80
CA GLY A 103 4.99 -10.21 -0.42
C GLY A 103 5.58 -9.15 0.51
N ALA A 104 5.77 -7.91 0.02
CA ALA A 104 6.26 -6.82 0.86
C ALA A 104 5.24 -6.40 1.91
N VAL A 105 5.74 -5.88 3.02
CA VAL A 105 4.94 -5.35 4.14
C VAL A 105 5.31 -3.90 4.37
N ILE A 106 4.34 -3.02 4.27
CA ILE A 106 4.49 -1.60 4.59
C ILE A 106 3.80 -1.33 5.91
N GLY A 107 4.55 -0.93 6.91
CA GLY A 107 4.03 -0.63 8.25
C GLY A 107 3.18 0.64 8.28
N SER A 108 2.34 0.74 9.31
CA SER A 108 1.45 1.89 9.51
C SER A 108 2.21 3.21 9.51
N ARG A 109 1.66 4.24 8.86
CA ARG A 109 2.24 5.58 8.75
C ARG A 109 3.65 5.64 8.12
N ALA A 110 4.08 4.61 7.42
CA ALA A 110 5.30 4.69 6.62
C ALA A 110 5.10 5.62 5.42
N VAL A 111 6.15 6.35 5.05
CA VAL A 111 6.15 7.23 3.88
C VAL A 111 7.16 6.72 2.87
N ILE A 112 6.73 6.51 1.63
CA ILE A 112 7.59 6.02 0.55
C ILE A 112 7.77 7.12 -0.49
N LYS A 113 9.02 7.53 -0.71
CA LYS A 113 9.36 8.56 -1.70
C LYS A 113 9.04 8.11 -3.12
N ALA A 114 8.62 9.04 -3.95
CA ALA A 114 8.39 8.87 -5.39
C ALA A 114 9.56 8.17 -6.10
N GLY A 115 9.24 7.22 -6.97
CA GLY A 115 10.21 6.45 -7.75
C GLY A 115 10.93 5.33 -7.00
N VAL A 116 10.73 5.20 -5.69
CA VAL A 116 11.34 4.13 -4.89
C VAL A 116 10.74 2.77 -5.26
N ARG A 117 11.61 1.76 -5.31
CA ARG A 117 11.26 0.35 -5.38
C ARG A 117 11.42 -0.30 -4.00
N VAL A 118 10.36 -0.90 -3.50
CA VAL A 118 10.37 -1.74 -2.29
C VAL A 118 10.42 -3.19 -2.74
N GLY A 119 11.56 -3.86 -2.51
CA GLY A 119 11.85 -5.19 -3.03
C GLY A 119 10.96 -6.29 -2.45
N LYS A 120 10.96 -7.44 -3.13
CA LYS A 120 10.14 -8.60 -2.80
C LYS A 120 10.35 -9.04 -1.34
N ASN A 121 9.26 -9.40 -0.66
CA ASN A 121 9.24 -9.86 0.73
C ASN A 121 9.88 -8.89 1.74
N SER A 122 10.23 -7.67 1.38
CA SER A 122 10.81 -6.72 2.32
C SER A 122 9.77 -6.20 3.32
N VAL A 123 10.24 -5.65 4.41
CA VAL A 123 9.40 -5.02 5.44
C VAL A 123 9.86 -3.59 5.67
N VAL A 124 8.97 -2.67 5.48
CA VAL A 124 9.12 -1.28 5.92
C VAL A 124 8.43 -1.14 7.27
N ALA A 125 9.18 -0.84 8.31
CA ALA A 125 8.63 -0.68 9.66
C ALA A 125 7.66 0.51 9.75
N MET A 126 6.77 0.47 10.74
CA MET A 126 5.84 1.57 11.02
C MET A 126 6.59 2.90 11.20
N GLY A 127 6.02 3.99 10.67
CA GLY A 127 6.59 5.34 10.79
C GLY A 127 7.90 5.58 10.04
N ALA A 128 8.39 4.63 9.25
CA ALA A 128 9.62 4.79 8.49
C ALA A 128 9.45 5.74 7.30
N VAL A 129 10.48 6.51 6.98
CA VAL A 129 10.54 7.36 5.78
C VAL A 129 11.57 6.78 4.81
N VAL A 130 11.07 6.13 3.75
CA VAL A 130 11.89 5.43 2.75
C VAL A 130 12.24 6.39 1.62
N THR A 131 13.51 6.71 1.50
CA THR A 131 14.03 7.67 0.50
C THR A 131 14.90 7.04 -0.59
N LYS A 132 15.22 5.73 -0.45
CA LYS A 132 16.02 4.91 -1.38
C LYS A 132 15.38 3.55 -1.55
N ASP A 133 15.72 2.86 -2.62
CA ASP A 133 15.24 1.49 -2.87
C ASP A 133 15.55 0.57 -1.69
N VAL A 134 14.60 -0.32 -1.42
CA VAL A 134 14.68 -1.34 -0.36
C VAL A 134 15.02 -2.67 -1.02
N PRO A 135 16.13 -3.31 -0.67
CA PRO A 135 16.47 -4.64 -1.18
C PRO A 135 15.41 -5.68 -0.78
N SER A 136 15.26 -6.72 -1.61
CA SER A 136 14.40 -7.86 -1.27
C SER A 136 14.83 -8.52 0.04
N ASP A 137 13.88 -9.16 0.72
CA ASP A 137 14.09 -9.95 1.94
C ASP A 137 14.77 -9.19 3.10
N THR A 138 14.65 -7.87 3.15
CA THR A 138 15.20 -7.02 4.21
C THR A 138 14.12 -6.30 5.01
N VAL A 139 14.47 -5.91 6.22
CA VAL A 139 13.67 -5.03 7.07
C VAL A 139 14.35 -3.67 7.17
N VAL A 140 13.61 -2.61 6.85
CA VAL A 140 14.08 -1.23 6.99
C VAL A 140 13.24 -0.47 8.00
N ALA A 141 13.87 0.44 8.75
CA ALA A 141 13.20 1.27 9.75
C ALA A 141 13.90 2.61 9.96
N GLY A 142 13.13 3.59 10.44
CA GLY A 142 13.62 4.91 10.86
C GLY A 142 13.44 6.00 9.82
N VAL A 143 13.94 7.20 10.14
CA VAL A 143 13.85 8.43 9.33
C VAL A 143 15.26 9.02 9.21
N PRO A 144 15.90 8.96 8.03
CA PRO A 144 15.54 8.13 6.89
C PRO A 144 15.66 6.63 7.20
N ALA A 145 14.90 5.80 6.49
CA ALA A 145 14.89 4.36 6.67
C ALA A 145 16.26 3.72 6.33
N LYS A 146 16.71 2.81 7.20
CA LYS A 146 17.95 2.05 7.04
C LYS A 146 17.69 0.57 7.26
N ILE A 147 18.46 -0.29 6.62
CA ILE A 147 18.40 -1.74 6.82
C ILE A 147 18.70 -2.06 8.29
N LYS A 148 17.88 -2.92 8.88
CA LYS A 148 17.99 -3.37 10.28
C LYS A 148 18.38 -4.83 10.38
N TYR A 149 17.65 -5.71 9.69
CA TYR A 149 17.89 -7.16 9.71
C TYR A 149 17.15 -7.82 8.51
N SER A 150 17.26 -9.13 8.38
CA SER A 150 16.64 -9.88 7.29
C SER A 150 15.16 -10.18 7.52
N ARG A 151 14.43 -10.49 6.44
CA ARG A 151 13.06 -11.00 6.52
C ARG A 151 12.97 -12.30 7.32
N GLU A 152 13.98 -13.14 7.25
CA GLU A 152 14.02 -14.39 8.03
C GLU A 152 14.00 -14.12 9.54
N GLU A 153 14.82 -13.17 9.99
CA GLU A 153 14.84 -12.76 11.40
C GLU A 153 13.50 -12.14 11.84
N TYR A 154 12.89 -11.33 10.96
CA TYR A 154 11.55 -10.81 11.19
C TYR A 154 10.52 -11.94 11.39
N ASN A 155 10.55 -12.96 10.54
CA ASN A 155 9.64 -14.09 10.62
C ASN A 155 9.85 -14.92 11.90
N LYS A 156 11.10 -15.08 12.37
CA LYS A 156 11.40 -15.71 13.66
C LYS A 156 10.79 -14.93 14.83
N LYS A 157 10.98 -13.62 14.86
CA LYS A 157 10.39 -12.74 15.89
C LYS A 157 8.86 -12.77 15.87
N LYS A 158 8.26 -12.73 14.67
CA LYS A 158 6.81 -12.83 14.49
C LYS A 158 6.28 -14.15 15.05
N LYS A 159 6.92 -15.28 14.71
CA LYS A 159 6.52 -16.60 15.21
C LYS A 159 6.61 -16.71 16.73
N GLN A 160 7.67 -16.16 17.34
CA GLN A 160 7.80 -16.13 18.80
C GLN A 160 6.66 -15.33 19.45
N TRP A 161 6.32 -14.16 18.88
CA TRP A 161 5.22 -13.35 19.39
C TRP A 161 3.86 -14.03 19.22
N GLU A 162 3.62 -14.73 18.10
CA GLU A 162 2.36 -15.46 17.85
C GLU A 162 2.18 -16.70 18.75
N SER A 163 3.28 -17.19 19.39
CA SER A 163 3.27 -18.36 20.27
C SER A 163 3.31 -18.02 21.77
N SER A 164 3.41 -16.75 22.11
CA SER A 164 3.36 -16.25 23.49
C SER A 164 1.94 -15.86 23.91
#